data_1dc1ed4d7923c250553124d5a487b01d
#
_entry.id   1dc1ed4d7923c250553124d5a487b01d
#
_cell.length_a   1.000
_cell.length_b   1.000
_cell.length_c   1.000
_cell.angle_alpha   90.00
_cell.angle_beta   90.00
_cell.angle_gamma   90.00
#
_symmetry.space_group_name_H-M   'P 1'
#
loop_
_entity.id
_entity.type
_entity.pdbx_description
1 polymer ?
#
loop_
_entity_poly.entity_id
_entity_poly.type
_entity_poly.pdbx_seq_one_letter_code
_entity_poly.pdbx_strand_id
1 'polypeptide(L)'
;MNLEIFHPSKVCNGVINIKGSKSITNRLLFLKSFYPSIKIINESNSEDTAVMKKALNSKTNFIDIGHAGTAMRFLTSYFSIVKDRQIILTGSKRMEERPIKILVDALRKLGAKILYQKKEGFPPIKIIGTDLMSKDISLSSNISSQYISSLMLLAPIIENGLRIKLIGKVTSEPYIKMTLELLKELGINSIFKKNIIEIKPKRKIN
;
A
#
# COMPACT_ATOMS: atom_id res chain seq x y z
N MET A 1 33.43 0.95 9.00
CA MET A 1 34.14 1.44 7.81
C MET A 1 33.75 2.88 7.62
N ASN A 2 34.68 3.83 7.75
CA ASN A 2 34.42 5.23 7.48
C ASN A 2 34.81 5.50 6.03
N LEU A 3 33.91 6.11 5.27
CA LEU A 3 34.15 6.57 3.90
C LEU A 3 34.27 8.10 3.90
N GLU A 4 35.38 8.59 3.42
CA GLU A 4 35.55 10.01 3.15
C GLU A 4 35.37 10.25 1.64
N ILE A 5 34.45 11.15 1.29
CA ILE A 5 34.18 11.53 -0.11
C ILE A 5 34.75 12.90 -0.33
N PHE A 6 35.67 13.01 -1.27
CA PHE A 6 36.40 14.23 -1.57
C PHE A 6 36.29 14.56 -3.05
N HIS A 7 36.05 15.84 -3.35
CA HIS A 7 36.15 16.38 -4.70
C HIS A 7 37.23 17.47 -4.76
N PRO A 8 38.20 17.40 -5.67
CA PRO A 8 39.36 18.31 -5.70
C PRO A 8 39.00 19.78 -5.78
N SER A 9 37.99 20.13 -6.58
CA SER A 9 37.54 21.51 -6.74
C SER A 9 36.68 22.05 -5.60
N LYS A 10 36.21 21.19 -4.67
CA LYS A 10 35.19 21.51 -3.64
C LYS A 10 33.90 22.10 -4.20
N VAL A 11 33.69 22.02 -5.51
CA VAL A 11 32.51 22.51 -6.21
C VAL A 11 31.87 21.35 -6.92
N CYS A 12 30.57 21.16 -6.67
CA CYS A 12 29.75 20.17 -7.35
C CYS A 12 28.69 20.92 -8.14
N ASN A 13 28.77 20.88 -9.46
CA ASN A 13 27.78 21.51 -10.34
C ASN A 13 27.40 20.51 -11.44
N GLY A 14 26.11 20.24 -11.56
CA GLY A 14 25.61 19.30 -12.55
C GLY A 14 24.08 19.16 -12.50
N VAL A 15 23.53 18.59 -13.56
CA VAL A 15 22.08 18.27 -13.65
C VAL A 15 21.91 16.76 -13.50
N ILE A 16 21.12 16.35 -12.53
CA ILE A 16 20.77 14.95 -12.30
C ILE A 16 19.29 14.76 -12.60
N ASN A 17 18.99 13.89 -13.57
CA ASN A 17 17.63 13.49 -13.89
C ASN A 17 17.22 12.32 -13.00
N ILE A 18 16.32 12.57 -12.04
CA ILE A 18 15.76 11.53 -11.15
C ILE A 18 14.38 11.10 -11.64
N LYS A 19 14.09 9.81 -11.47
CA LYS A 19 12.74 9.25 -11.68
C LYS A 19 11.84 9.57 -10.48
N GLY A 20 10.53 9.39 -10.68
CA GLY A 20 9.54 9.64 -9.66
C GLY A 20 9.71 8.79 -8.40
N SER A 21 9.09 9.24 -7.33
CA SER A 21 9.13 8.57 -6.03
C SER A 21 8.47 7.18 -6.08
N LYS A 22 9.17 6.15 -5.60
CA LYS A 22 8.62 4.81 -5.41
C LYS A 22 7.35 4.83 -4.57
N SER A 23 7.36 5.59 -3.48
CA SER A 23 6.24 5.66 -2.54
C SER A 23 4.99 6.26 -3.15
N ILE A 24 5.12 7.25 -4.01
CA ILE A 24 4.02 7.87 -4.75
C ILE A 24 3.56 6.92 -5.86
N THR A 25 4.48 6.43 -6.68
CA THR A 25 4.15 5.56 -7.82
C THR A 25 3.38 4.31 -7.38
N ASN A 26 3.82 3.62 -6.33
CA ASN A 26 3.13 2.40 -5.88
C ASN A 26 1.70 2.69 -5.36
N ARG A 27 1.46 3.85 -4.76
CA ARG A 27 0.11 4.30 -4.37
C ARG A 27 -0.76 4.57 -5.60
N LEU A 28 -0.21 5.28 -6.56
CA LEU A 28 -0.91 5.58 -7.81
C LEU A 28 -1.20 4.32 -8.63
N LEU A 29 -0.30 3.35 -8.67
CA LEU A 29 -0.53 2.05 -9.33
C LEU A 29 -1.68 1.29 -8.67
N PHE A 30 -1.76 1.28 -7.32
CA PHE A 30 -2.90 0.70 -6.62
C PHE A 30 -4.21 1.38 -7.04
N LEU A 31 -4.27 2.71 -6.98
CA LEU A 31 -5.47 3.47 -7.34
C LEU A 31 -5.82 3.32 -8.82
N LYS A 32 -4.84 3.34 -9.71
CA LYS A 32 -5.03 3.15 -11.16
C LYS A 32 -5.67 1.80 -11.50
N SER A 33 -5.44 0.76 -10.71
CA SER A 33 -6.06 -0.55 -10.95
C SER A 33 -7.58 -0.55 -10.74
N PHE A 34 -8.11 0.42 -10.01
CA PHE A 34 -9.55 0.65 -9.83
C PHE A 34 -10.07 1.86 -10.62
N TYR A 35 -9.19 2.79 -10.95
CA TYR A 35 -9.50 4.02 -11.68
C TYR A 35 -8.58 4.15 -12.90
N PRO A 36 -8.89 3.46 -14.01
CA PRO A 36 -8.00 3.36 -15.19
C PRO A 36 -7.68 4.71 -15.85
N SER A 37 -8.49 5.75 -15.63
CA SER A 37 -8.26 7.12 -16.13
C SER A 37 -7.02 7.79 -15.54
N ILE A 38 -6.48 7.29 -14.44
CA ILE A 38 -5.27 7.85 -13.82
C ILE A 38 -4.06 7.70 -14.76
N LYS A 39 -3.47 8.84 -15.11
CA LYS A 39 -2.20 8.91 -15.85
C LYS A 39 -1.07 9.17 -14.87
N ILE A 40 -0.05 8.30 -14.84
CA ILE A 40 1.12 8.46 -13.99
C ILE A 40 2.26 9.01 -14.86
N ILE A 41 2.71 10.22 -14.55
CA ILE A 41 3.83 10.87 -15.24
C ILE A 41 5.08 10.67 -14.38
N ASN A 42 6.23 10.43 -15.03
CA ASN A 42 7.52 10.21 -14.36
C ASN A 42 7.47 9.09 -13.31
N GLU A 43 7.03 7.90 -13.71
CA GLU A 43 7.00 6.73 -12.82
C GLU A 43 8.39 6.40 -12.25
N SER A 44 8.40 5.85 -11.05
CA SER A 44 9.61 5.26 -10.45
C SER A 44 10.08 4.05 -11.26
N ASN A 45 11.38 3.93 -11.45
CA ASN A 45 12.04 2.76 -12.02
C ASN A 45 12.57 1.78 -10.97
N SER A 46 12.13 1.90 -9.71
CA SER A 46 12.56 0.98 -8.65
C SER A 46 12.03 -0.44 -8.86
N GLU A 47 12.79 -1.42 -8.36
CA GLU A 47 12.39 -2.83 -8.38
C GLU A 47 11.02 -3.06 -7.74
N ASP A 48 10.75 -2.44 -6.58
CA ASP A 48 9.45 -2.49 -5.91
C ASP A 48 8.30 -2.07 -6.84
N THR A 49 8.51 -1.05 -7.68
CA THR A 49 7.50 -0.56 -8.63
C THR A 49 7.29 -1.55 -9.76
N ALA A 50 8.38 -2.11 -10.31
CA ALA A 50 8.30 -3.13 -11.36
C ALA A 50 7.55 -4.38 -10.87
N VAL A 51 7.86 -4.85 -9.67
CA VAL A 51 7.18 -5.97 -9.01
C VAL A 51 5.69 -5.65 -8.79
N MET A 52 5.36 -4.47 -8.29
CA MET A 52 3.97 -4.04 -8.10
C MET A 52 3.18 -4.04 -9.41
N LYS A 53 3.72 -3.49 -10.49
CA LYS A 53 3.11 -3.50 -11.83
C LYS A 53 2.89 -4.93 -12.34
N LYS A 54 3.91 -5.78 -12.23
CA LYS A 54 3.83 -7.18 -12.64
C LYS A 54 2.72 -7.92 -11.88
N ALA A 55 2.65 -7.73 -10.56
CA ALA A 55 1.66 -8.39 -9.72
C ALA A 55 0.23 -7.94 -10.01
N LEU A 56 -0.01 -6.62 -10.19
CA LEU A 56 -1.34 -6.08 -10.53
C LEU A 56 -1.85 -6.59 -11.89
N ASN A 57 -0.96 -6.83 -12.87
CA ASN A 57 -1.29 -7.35 -14.19
C ASN A 57 -1.25 -8.89 -14.30
N SER A 58 -0.84 -9.56 -13.22
CA SER A 58 -0.70 -11.02 -13.23
C SER A 58 -2.05 -11.72 -13.33
N LYS A 59 -2.10 -12.76 -14.18
CA LYS A 59 -3.24 -13.69 -14.28
C LYS A 59 -3.01 -14.97 -13.48
N THR A 60 -1.81 -15.18 -12.92
CA THR A 60 -1.48 -16.38 -12.15
C THR A 60 -2.05 -16.30 -10.74
N ASN A 61 -2.25 -17.46 -10.12
CA ASN A 61 -2.73 -17.56 -8.74
C ASN A 61 -1.57 -17.62 -7.72
N PHE A 62 -0.33 -17.59 -8.19
CA PHE A 62 0.86 -17.53 -7.35
C PHE A 62 1.65 -16.28 -7.70
N ILE A 63 1.85 -15.41 -6.72
CA ILE A 63 2.49 -14.11 -6.88
C ILE A 63 3.63 -13.99 -5.89
N ASP A 64 4.85 -14.02 -6.41
CA ASP A 64 6.07 -13.76 -5.66
C ASP A 64 6.51 -12.30 -5.87
N ILE A 65 6.63 -11.57 -4.76
CA ILE A 65 7.01 -10.14 -4.77
C ILE A 65 8.44 -9.92 -4.30
N GLY A 66 9.23 -10.98 -4.14
CA GLY A 66 10.63 -10.88 -3.70
C GLY A 66 10.77 -10.12 -2.38
N HIS A 67 11.54 -9.04 -2.40
CA HIS A 67 11.80 -8.19 -1.22
C HIS A 67 10.88 -6.97 -1.10
N ALA A 68 9.94 -6.78 -2.02
CA ALA A 68 9.11 -5.59 -2.14
C ALA A 68 8.07 -5.44 -1.02
N GLY A 69 8.48 -4.89 0.12
CA GLY A 69 7.63 -4.77 1.32
C GLY A 69 6.38 -3.93 1.12
N THR A 70 6.44 -2.86 0.33
CA THR A 70 5.28 -2.04 -0.01
C THR A 70 4.29 -2.83 -0.86
N ALA A 71 4.81 -3.59 -1.85
CA ALA A 71 3.99 -4.44 -2.70
C ALA A 71 3.24 -5.49 -1.88
N MET A 72 3.92 -6.18 -0.92
CA MET A 72 3.26 -7.14 -0.03
C MET A 72 2.03 -6.53 0.64
N ARG A 73 2.14 -5.33 1.23
CA ARG A 73 1.05 -4.71 2.00
C ARG A 73 -0.07 -4.21 1.08
N PHE A 74 0.28 -3.55 0.00
CA PHE A 74 -0.71 -2.99 -0.92
C PHE A 74 -1.45 -4.10 -1.69
N LEU A 75 -0.75 -5.11 -2.17
CA LEU A 75 -1.37 -6.23 -2.87
C LEU A 75 -2.23 -7.10 -1.96
N THR A 76 -1.91 -7.20 -0.66
CA THR A 76 -2.79 -7.87 0.31
C THR A 76 -4.17 -7.19 0.35
N SER A 77 -4.21 -5.86 0.45
CA SER A 77 -5.47 -5.11 0.40
C SER A 77 -6.14 -5.18 -0.98
N TYR A 78 -5.36 -5.05 -2.05
CA TYR A 78 -5.87 -5.11 -3.42
C TYR A 78 -6.60 -6.44 -3.69
N PHE A 79 -5.92 -7.56 -3.50
CA PHE A 79 -6.52 -8.87 -3.79
C PHE A 79 -7.64 -9.26 -2.83
N SER A 80 -7.74 -8.62 -1.67
CA SER A 80 -8.85 -8.86 -0.74
C SER A 80 -10.21 -8.43 -1.29
N ILE A 81 -10.25 -7.47 -2.23
CA ILE A 81 -11.49 -6.93 -2.81
C ILE A 81 -11.70 -7.32 -4.28
N VAL A 82 -10.68 -7.89 -4.94
CA VAL A 82 -10.81 -8.33 -6.34
C VAL A 82 -11.58 -9.65 -6.37
N LYS A 83 -12.88 -9.57 -6.66
CA LYS A 83 -13.79 -10.74 -6.75
C LYS A 83 -13.27 -11.79 -7.74
N ASP A 84 -13.65 -13.01 -7.52
CA ASP A 84 -13.33 -14.18 -8.37
C ASP A 84 -11.82 -14.46 -8.52
N ARG A 85 -11.01 -13.81 -7.68
CA ARG A 85 -9.56 -14.05 -7.60
C ARG A 85 -9.23 -14.77 -6.31
N GLN A 86 -8.51 -15.87 -6.45
CA GLN A 86 -7.87 -16.56 -5.34
C GLN A 86 -6.38 -16.64 -5.64
N ILE A 87 -5.55 -16.05 -4.78
CA ILE A 87 -4.11 -16.01 -4.99
C ILE A 87 -3.34 -16.44 -3.73
N ILE A 88 -2.12 -16.92 -3.94
CA ILE A 88 -1.10 -17.06 -2.91
C ILE A 88 -0.09 -15.93 -3.13
N LEU A 89 0.03 -15.06 -2.13
CA LEU A 89 0.98 -13.96 -2.13
C LEU A 89 2.16 -14.32 -1.22
N THR A 90 3.36 -14.33 -1.80
CA THR A 90 4.60 -14.69 -1.14
C THR A 90 5.73 -13.73 -1.51
N GLY A 91 6.92 -14.00 -1.03
CA GLY A 91 8.16 -13.31 -1.37
C GLY A 91 9.38 -14.11 -0.93
N SER A 92 10.53 -13.46 -0.88
CA SER A 92 11.77 -14.09 -0.41
C SER A 92 11.66 -14.61 1.02
N LYS A 93 12.60 -15.47 1.44
CA LYS A 93 12.69 -15.96 2.83
C LYS A 93 12.61 -14.81 3.85
N ARG A 94 13.35 -13.72 3.60
CA ARG A 94 13.31 -12.52 4.45
C ARG A 94 11.92 -11.85 4.46
N MET A 95 11.16 -11.92 3.37
CA MET A 95 9.79 -11.41 3.35
C MET A 95 8.86 -12.29 4.17
N GLU A 96 9.04 -13.59 4.15
CA GLU A 96 8.28 -14.55 4.98
C GLU A 96 8.53 -14.36 6.48
N GLU A 97 9.60 -13.67 6.87
CA GLU A 97 9.92 -13.31 8.27
C GLU A 97 9.35 -11.93 8.67
N ARG A 98 8.77 -11.18 7.74
CA ARG A 98 8.21 -9.85 8.01
C ARG A 98 6.74 -9.94 8.38
N PRO A 99 6.33 -9.44 9.57
CA PRO A 99 4.96 -9.57 10.03
C PRO A 99 3.97 -8.84 9.12
N ILE A 100 2.77 -9.42 8.96
CA ILE A 100 1.65 -8.83 8.24
C ILE A 100 0.33 -8.95 9.02
N LYS A 101 0.37 -9.54 10.21
CA LYS A 101 -0.81 -9.86 11.03
C LYS A 101 -1.73 -8.67 11.22
N ILE A 102 -1.19 -7.51 11.56
CA ILE A 102 -1.99 -6.31 11.86
C ILE A 102 -2.85 -5.90 10.65
N LEU A 103 -2.30 -5.97 9.44
CA LEU A 103 -3.05 -5.67 8.22
C LEU A 103 -4.10 -6.74 7.94
N VAL A 104 -3.72 -8.01 8.07
CA VAL A 104 -4.63 -9.15 7.85
C VAL A 104 -5.79 -9.11 8.83
N ASP A 105 -5.54 -8.84 10.11
CA ASP A 105 -6.60 -8.74 11.12
C ASP A 105 -7.55 -7.57 10.83
N ALA A 106 -7.00 -6.42 10.40
CA ALA A 106 -7.82 -5.28 9.98
C ALA A 106 -8.69 -5.62 8.77
N LEU A 107 -8.12 -6.24 7.75
CA LEU A 107 -8.85 -6.66 6.55
C LEU A 107 -9.91 -7.72 6.85
N ARG A 108 -9.60 -8.70 7.73
CA ARG A 108 -10.58 -9.71 8.19
C ARG A 108 -11.76 -9.07 8.92
N LYS A 109 -11.53 -8.01 9.71
CA LYS A 109 -12.62 -7.22 10.34
C LYS A 109 -13.54 -6.59 9.30
N LEU A 110 -13.01 -6.24 8.13
CA LEU A 110 -13.78 -5.73 6.99
C LEU A 110 -14.45 -6.86 6.18
N GLY A 111 -14.22 -8.12 6.50
CA GLY A 111 -14.80 -9.28 5.80
C GLY A 111 -13.85 -9.99 4.83
N ALA A 112 -12.57 -9.61 4.77
CA ALA A 112 -11.60 -10.28 3.90
C ALA A 112 -11.37 -11.73 4.29
N LYS A 113 -11.24 -12.61 3.28
CA LYS A 113 -10.90 -14.02 3.44
C LYS A 113 -9.41 -14.23 3.16
N ILE A 114 -8.60 -14.21 4.21
CA ILE A 114 -7.15 -14.37 4.15
C ILE A 114 -6.72 -15.50 5.08
N LEU A 115 -5.90 -16.42 4.56
CA LEU A 115 -5.38 -17.58 5.29
C LEU A 115 -3.85 -17.57 5.26
N TYR A 116 -3.21 -17.82 6.39
CA TYR A 116 -1.77 -18.04 6.43
C TYR A 116 -1.44 -19.44 5.92
N GLN A 117 -0.38 -19.57 5.10
CA GLN A 117 -0.01 -20.85 4.49
C GLN A 117 1.04 -21.62 5.30
N LYS A 118 1.85 -20.93 6.10
CA LYS A 118 2.91 -21.51 6.94
C LYS A 118 2.74 -21.07 8.39
N LYS A 119 3.21 -19.88 8.72
CA LYS A 119 3.24 -19.32 10.08
C LYS A 119 2.20 -18.23 10.22
N GLU A 120 1.37 -18.30 11.27
CA GLU A 120 0.40 -17.26 11.54
C GLU A 120 1.06 -15.89 11.73
N GLY A 121 0.50 -14.88 11.08
CA GLY A 121 1.02 -13.51 11.12
C GLY A 121 2.04 -13.17 10.06
N PHE A 122 2.46 -14.15 9.24
CA PHE A 122 3.54 -14.00 8.25
C PHE A 122 3.13 -14.54 6.87
N PRO A 123 3.72 -13.98 5.78
CA PRO A 123 3.60 -14.60 4.47
C PRO A 123 4.22 -16.02 4.47
N PRO A 124 3.86 -16.90 3.51
CA PRO A 124 2.89 -16.70 2.45
C PRO A 124 1.45 -16.69 2.96
N ILE A 125 0.61 -15.89 2.28
CA ILE A 125 -0.83 -15.80 2.57
C ILE A 125 -1.66 -16.17 1.35
N LYS A 126 -2.75 -16.90 1.58
CA LYS A 126 -3.78 -17.15 0.58
C LYS A 126 -4.88 -16.11 0.75
N ILE A 127 -5.21 -15.40 -0.31
CA ILE A 127 -6.23 -14.37 -0.33
C ILE A 127 -7.33 -14.79 -1.29
N ILE A 128 -8.58 -14.69 -0.85
CA ILE A 128 -9.76 -14.91 -1.66
C ILE A 128 -10.50 -13.58 -1.72
N GLY A 129 -10.62 -13.00 -2.92
CA GLY A 129 -11.31 -11.74 -3.15
C GLY A 129 -12.79 -11.82 -2.80
N THR A 130 -13.29 -10.83 -2.07
CA THR A 130 -14.67 -10.78 -1.60
C THR A 130 -15.13 -9.33 -1.46
N ASP A 131 -16.43 -9.12 -1.27
CA ASP A 131 -16.93 -7.81 -0.87
C ASP A 131 -16.47 -7.48 0.54
N LEU A 132 -15.95 -6.27 0.71
CA LEU A 132 -15.55 -5.76 2.01
C LEU A 132 -16.61 -4.79 2.52
N MET A 133 -16.91 -4.90 3.80
CA MET A 133 -17.88 -4.04 4.48
C MET A 133 -17.17 -2.87 5.18
N SER A 134 -17.77 -1.68 5.12
CA SER A 134 -17.30 -0.56 5.91
C SER A 134 -17.51 -0.81 7.40
N LYS A 135 -16.43 -0.70 8.18
CA LYS A 135 -16.45 -0.77 9.64
C LYS A 135 -15.39 0.16 10.20
N ASP A 136 -15.59 0.66 11.39
CA ASP A 136 -14.56 1.38 12.12
C ASP A 136 -13.38 0.45 12.46
N ILE A 137 -12.19 0.85 12.05
CA ILE A 137 -10.94 0.13 12.33
C ILE A 137 -10.11 0.93 13.32
N SER A 138 -9.65 0.27 14.37
CA SER A 138 -8.67 0.85 15.30
C SER A 138 -7.32 0.16 15.11
N LEU A 139 -6.28 0.95 14.94
CA LEU A 139 -4.90 0.48 14.77
C LEU A 139 -3.98 1.21 15.75
N SER A 140 -2.96 0.52 16.25
CA SER A 140 -1.88 1.19 16.97
C SER A 140 -1.13 2.13 16.03
N SER A 141 -0.80 3.32 16.46
CA SER A 141 -0.11 4.33 15.66
C SER A 141 1.40 4.09 15.49
N ASN A 142 1.98 3.19 16.31
CA ASN A 142 3.40 2.83 16.25
C ASN A 142 3.72 1.69 15.27
N ILE A 143 2.76 1.31 14.44
CA ILE A 143 2.94 0.30 13.39
C ILE A 143 3.49 0.92 12.11
N SER A 144 3.92 0.07 11.19
CA SER A 144 4.36 0.51 9.87
C SER A 144 3.27 1.33 9.15
N SER A 145 3.64 2.52 8.66
CA SER A 145 2.77 3.37 7.84
C SER A 145 2.22 2.68 6.58
N GLN A 146 2.88 1.61 6.14
CA GLN A 146 2.42 0.84 4.98
C GLN A 146 1.07 0.14 5.25
N TYR A 147 0.80 -0.28 6.50
CA TYR A 147 -0.51 -0.85 6.85
C TYR A 147 -1.61 0.20 6.80
N ILE A 148 -1.35 1.37 7.38
CA ILE A 148 -2.29 2.49 7.38
C ILE A 148 -2.55 2.94 5.95
N SER A 149 -1.49 3.19 5.17
CA SER A 149 -1.61 3.61 3.75
C SER A 149 -2.35 2.57 2.91
N SER A 150 -2.13 1.28 3.14
CA SER A 150 -2.81 0.20 2.42
C SER A 150 -4.33 0.25 2.61
N LEU A 151 -4.79 0.44 3.85
CA LEU A 151 -6.21 0.60 4.18
C LEU A 151 -6.78 1.92 3.66
N MET A 152 -5.98 3.02 3.69
CA MET A 152 -6.39 4.30 3.13
C MET A 152 -6.63 4.22 1.62
N LEU A 153 -5.76 3.53 0.88
CA LEU A 153 -5.89 3.32 -0.57
C LEU A 153 -7.09 2.44 -0.93
N LEU A 154 -7.40 1.48 -0.06
CA LEU A 154 -8.56 0.59 -0.22
C LEU A 154 -9.89 1.29 0.08
N ALA A 155 -9.89 2.24 1.00
CA ALA A 155 -11.09 2.89 1.51
C ALA A 155 -12.04 3.47 0.44
N PRO A 156 -11.56 4.14 -0.63
CA PRO A 156 -12.45 4.68 -1.66
C PRO A 156 -13.24 3.62 -2.43
N ILE A 157 -12.77 2.37 -2.41
CA ILE A 157 -13.35 1.24 -3.14
C ILE A 157 -14.44 0.55 -2.31
N ILE A 158 -14.39 0.68 -0.99
CA ILE A 158 -15.41 0.13 -0.07
C ILE A 158 -16.67 1.01 -0.15
N GLU A 159 -17.84 0.39 -0.22
CA GLU A 159 -19.12 1.05 -0.51
C GLU A 159 -19.39 2.30 0.32
N ASN A 160 -19.13 2.28 1.61
CA ASN A 160 -19.35 3.41 2.53
C ASN A 160 -18.03 4.08 2.96
N GLY A 161 -16.92 3.79 2.26
CA GLY A 161 -15.61 4.28 2.65
C GLY A 161 -15.08 3.61 3.91
N LEU A 162 -14.17 4.28 4.62
CA LEU A 162 -13.55 3.71 5.81
C LEU A 162 -13.19 4.79 6.83
N ARG A 163 -13.37 4.46 8.11
CA ARG A 163 -12.92 5.24 9.24
C ARG A 163 -11.85 4.47 10.01
N ILE A 164 -10.66 5.07 10.14
CA ILE A 164 -9.50 4.46 10.81
C ILE A 164 -9.11 5.33 12.00
N LYS A 165 -9.19 4.77 13.21
CA LYS A 165 -8.73 5.40 14.44
C LYS A 165 -7.32 4.93 14.78
N LEU A 166 -6.38 5.86 14.91
CA LEU A 166 -5.00 5.58 15.32
C LEU A 166 -4.88 5.76 16.83
N ILE A 167 -4.40 4.73 17.53
CA ILE A 167 -4.25 4.71 19.00
C ILE A 167 -2.80 4.98 19.35
N GLY A 168 -2.54 6.03 20.10
CA GLY A 168 -1.20 6.45 20.53
C GLY A 168 -0.60 7.57 19.66
N LYS A 169 0.71 7.81 19.81
CA LYS A 169 1.43 8.87 19.09
C LYS A 169 1.74 8.41 17.66
N VAL A 170 1.31 9.16 16.68
CA VAL A 170 1.55 8.87 15.25
C VAL A 170 2.99 9.21 14.88
N THR A 171 3.77 8.20 14.50
CA THR A 171 5.20 8.35 14.16
C THR A 171 5.43 8.53 12.65
N SER A 172 4.51 8.05 11.82
CA SER A 172 4.65 7.99 10.36
C SER A 172 3.69 8.95 9.64
N GLU A 173 3.38 10.09 10.26
CA GLU A 173 2.43 11.09 9.74
C GLU A 173 2.75 11.57 8.30
N PRO A 174 4.02 11.77 7.87
CA PRO A 174 4.31 12.17 6.50
C PRO A 174 3.76 11.21 5.43
N TYR A 175 3.77 9.90 5.69
CA TYR A 175 3.21 8.93 4.74
C TYR A 175 1.68 8.90 4.72
N ILE A 176 1.04 9.23 5.85
CA ILE A 176 -0.40 9.43 5.93
C ILE A 176 -0.78 10.66 5.10
N LYS A 177 -0.10 11.79 5.34
CA LYS A 177 -0.31 13.03 4.58
C LYS A 177 -0.09 12.84 3.09
N MET A 178 1.02 12.20 2.69
CA MET A 178 1.29 11.85 1.28
C MET A 178 0.12 11.08 0.65
N THR A 179 -0.47 10.12 1.37
CA THR A 179 -1.59 9.34 0.85
C THR A 179 -2.86 10.18 0.76
N LEU A 180 -3.14 11.04 1.76
CA LEU A 180 -4.28 11.96 1.73
C LEU A 180 -4.20 12.97 0.58
N GLU A 181 -3.01 13.52 0.31
CA GLU A 181 -2.76 14.44 -0.79
C GLU A 181 -3.10 13.81 -2.14
N LEU A 182 -2.59 12.57 -2.37
CA LEU A 182 -2.92 11.83 -3.59
C LEU A 182 -4.42 11.55 -3.73
N LEU A 183 -5.11 11.18 -2.63
CA LEU A 183 -6.54 10.96 -2.65
C LEU A 183 -7.30 12.26 -2.96
N LYS A 184 -6.86 13.37 -2.39
CA LYS A 184 -7.44 14.70 -2.61
C LYS A 184 -7.25 15.16 -4.06
N GLU A 185 -6.06 14.99 -4.64
CA GLU A 185 -5.78 15.30 -6.06
C GLU A 185 -6.70 14.51 -7.00
N LEU A 186 -7.08 13.30 -6.63
CA LEU A 186 -8.03 12.48 -7.36
C LEU A 186 -9.51 12.81 -7.03
N GLY A 187 -9.77 13.88 -6.26
CA GLY A 187 -11.10 14.30 -5.86
C GLY A 187 -11.79 13.34 -4.89
N ILE A 188 -11.01 12.53 -4.16
CA ILE A 188 -11.53 11.64 -3.11
C ILE A 188 -11.56 12.40 -1.79
N ASN A 189 -12.77 12.56 -1.23
CA ASN A 189 -12.94 13.26 0.04
C ASN A 189 -12.32 12.46 1.19
N SER A 190 -11.29 13.04 1.80
CA SER A 190 -10.52 12.41 2.86
C SER A 190 -10.03 13.44 3.87
N ILE A 191 -10.07 13.10 5.15
CA ILE A 191 -9.62 13.95 6.25
C ILE A 191 -8.77 13.15 7.25
N PHE A 192 -7.85 13.85 7.93
CA PHE A 192 -7.11 13.34 9.08
C PHE A 192 -7.15 14.38 10.20
N LYS A 193 -7.86 14.08 11.27
CA LYS A 193 -7.99 14.97 12.43
C LYS A 193 -8.09 14.16 13.71
N LYS A 194 -7.41 14.59 14.76
CA LYS A 194 -7.44 13.94 16.10
C LYS A 194 -7.19 12.42 16.03
N ASN A 195 -6.16 12.00 15.27
CA ASN A 195 -5.82 10.60 15.05
C ASN A 195 -6.93 9.76 14.37
N ILE A 196 -7.88 10.40 13.72
CA ILE A 196 -8.93 9.73 12.95
C ILE A 196 -8.74 10.09 11.48
N ILE A 197 -8.66 9.06 10.65
CA ILE A 197 -8.65 9.16 9.19
C ILE A 197 -10.02 8.73 8.71
N GLU A 198 -10.69 9.58 7.94
CA GLU A 198 -11.96 9.27 7.30
C GLU A 198 -11.80 9.45 5.80
N ILE A 199 -12.20 8.45 5.02
CA ILE A 199 -12.12 8.47 3.57
C ILE A 199 -13.47 8.02 3.03
N LYS A 200 -14.08 8.87 2.21
CA LYS A 200 -15.37 8.60 1.58
C LYS A 200 -15.20 7.72 0.34
N PRO A 201 -16.24 6.96 -0.02
CA PRO A 201 -16.21 6.15 -1.23
C PRO A 201 -16.17 7.03 -2.48
N LYS A 202 -15.58 6.52 -3.54
CA LYS A 202 -15.55 7.15 -4.86
C LYS A 202 -15.69 6.09 -5.94
N ARG A 203 -16.78 6.10 -6.70
CA ARG A 203 -17.03 5.08 -7.73
C ARG A 203 -16.26 5.33 -9.03
N LYS A 204 -16.06 6.60 -9.39
CA LYS A 204 -15.35 7.00 -10.63
C LYS A 204 -14.47 8.22 -10.36
N ILE A 205 -13.35 8.29 -11.05
CA ILE A 205 -12.48 9.47 -11.15
C ILE A 205 -12.59 9.96 -12.58
N ASN A 206 -12.91 11.23 -12.74
CA ASN A 206 -13.03 11.90 -14.06
C ASN A 206 -11.65 12.28 -14.57
#